data_a9ef0056798cd5459aa4430578824932
#
_entry.id   a9ef0056798cd5459aa4430578824932
#
_cell.length_a   1.000
_cell.length_b   1.000
_cell.length_c   1.000
_cell.angle_alpha   90.00
_cell.angle_beta   90.00
_cell.angle_gamma   90.00
#
_symmetry.space_group_name_H-M   'P 1'
#
loop_
_entity.id
_entity.type
_entity.pdbx_description
1 polymer ?
#
loop_
_entity_poly.entity_id
_entity_poly.type
_entity_poly.pdbx_seq_one_letter_code
_entity_poly.pdbx_strand_id
1 'polypeptide(L)'
;MDAVAAGGPISVPVGENTLGRMFNVLGDPIDEIDPPAGVEKWPIHRPAPAFEEQATSQEMLETGIKVVDLLCPYQKGGKIGLFGGAGVGKTVLIQELIHNIATEHGGYSVFTGVGERTREGNDLYHEMEESGVINKTTMVFGQMNEPPGARMRVGLTGLTMAEYFRDKGGKDVLLFIDNIFRFTQAGSEVSALLGRMPSAVGYQPTLQTCLLYTSDAADDLIGV
;
A
#
# COMPACT_ATOMS: atom_id res chain seq x y z
N MET A 1 -29.17 -3.43 13.68
CA MET A 1 -28.23 -3.90 12.63
C MET A 1 -27.84 -5.29 13.02
N ASP A 2 -28.08 -6.27 12.17
CA ASP A 2 -27.64 -7.63 12.41
C ASP A 2 -26.20 -7.79 11.91
N ALA A 3 -25.35 -8.39 12.72
CA ALA A 3 -23.96 -8.70 12.36
C ALA A 3 -23.86 -10.20 12.07
N VAL A 4 -23.42 -10.54 10.88
CA VAL A 4 -23.21 -11.92 10.46
C VAL A 4 -21.72 -12.21 10.37
N ALA A 5 -21.29 -13.27 11.05
CA ALA A 5 -19.89 -13.71 10.98
C ALA A 5 -19.59 -14.33 9.59
N ALA A 6 -18.59 -13.82 8.90
CA ALA A 6 -18.18 -14.30 7.59
C ALA A 6 -17.31 -15.56 7.62
N GLY A 7 -17.04 -16.11 8.80
CA GLY A 7 -16.28 -17.36 8.99
C GLY A 7 -14.77 -17.26 8.88
N GLY A 8 -14.21 -16.09 8.57
CA GLY A 8 -12.76 -15.86 8.45
C GLY A 8 -12.39 -14.38 8.39
N PRO A 9 -11.09 -14.07 8.38
CA PRO A 9 -10.60 -12.70 8.19
C PRO A 9 -10.90 -12.19 6.78
N ILE A 10 -10.87 -10.87 6.61
CA ILE A 10 -10.95 -10.23 5.28
C ILE A 10 -9.86 -10.84 4.40
N SER A 11 -10.27 -11.37 3.24
CA SER A 11 -9.37 -11.97 2.26
C SER A 11 -9.58 -11.31 0.91
N VAL A 12 -8.49 -10.90 0.29
CA VAL A 12 -8.48 -10.09 -0.93
C VAL A 12 -7.86 -10.85 -2.10
N PRO A 13 -8.27 -10.54 -3.34
CA PRO A 13 -7.69 -11.18 -4.52
C PRO A 13 -6.22 -10.78 -4.66
N VAL A 14 -5.40 -11.74 -5.07
CA VAL A 14 -3.97 -11.55 -5.31
C VAL A 14 -3.59 -12.17 -6.65
N GLY A 15 -2.53 -11.68 -7.26
CA GLY A 15 -2.00 -12.22 -8.52
C GLY A 15 -1.97 -11.21 -9.66
N GLU A 16 -1.41 -11.62 -10.79
CA GLU A 16 -1.24 -10.75 -11.97
C GLU A 16 -2.56 -10.22 -12.53
N ASN A 17 -3.67 -10.91 -12.27
CA ASN A 17 -5.02 -10.46 -12.67
C ASN A 17 -5.50 -9.22 -11.89
N THR A 18 -4.76 -8.77 -10.88
CA THR A 18 -5.03 -7.52 -10.16
C THR A 18 -4.30 -6.32 -10.76
N LEU A 19 -3.34 -6.55 -11.64
CA LEU A 19 -2.61 -5.48 -12.33
C LEU A 19 -3.54 -4.69 -13.25
N GLY A 20 -3.37 -3.40 -13.28
CA GLY A 20 -4.22 -2.49 -14.06
C GLY A 20 -5.59 -2.21 -13.44
N ARG A 21 -5.86 -2.70 -12.24
CA ARG A 21 -7.18 -2.68 -11.61
C ARG A 21 -7.21 -1.84 -10.34
N MET A 22 -8.41 -1.37 -10.01
CA MET A 22 -8.70 -0.64 -8.77
C MET A 22 -9.60 -1.45 -7.85
N PHE A 23 -9.24 -1.54 -6.57
CA PHE A 23 -9.96 -2.29 -5.56
C PHE A 23 -10.29 -1.45 -4.32
N ASN A 24 -11.33 -1.85 -3.60
CA ASN A 24 -11.62 -1.35 -2.26
C ASN A 24 -10.88 -2.18 -1.18
N VAL A 25 -11.12 -1.87 0.09
CA VAL A 25 -10.52 -2.57 1.24
C VAL A 25 -10.86 -4.07 1.29
N LEU A 26 -12.00 -4.47 0.75
CA LEU A 26 -12.47 -5.87 0.72
C LEU A 26 -11.95 -6.64 -0.50
N GLY A 27 -11.24 -5.96 -1.41
CA GLY A 27 -10.78 -6.52 -2.67
C GLY A 27 -11.86 -6.60 -3.75
N ASP A 28 -12.97 -5.87 -3.58
CA ASP A 28 -13.96 -5.72 -4.64
C ASP A 28 -13.47 -4.66 -5.63
N PRO A 29 -13.62 -4.88 -6.94
CA PRO A 29 -13.23 -3.90 -7.94
C PRO A 29 -14.11 -2.66 -7.87
N ILE A 30 -13.51 -1.49 -8.06
CA ILE A 30 -14.18 -0.19 -8.11
C ILE A 30 -13.98 0.52 -9.46
N ASP A 31 -13.45 -0.18 -10.43
CA ASP A 31 -13.16 0.27 -11.79
C ASP A 31 -14.27 -0.09 -12.81
N GLU A 32 -15.46 -0.46 -12.32
CA GLU A 32 -16.61 -0.86 -13.14
C GLU A 32 -16.37 -2.09 -14.05
N ILE A 33 -15.31 -2.85 -13.81
CA ILE A 33 -14.98 -4.06 -14.54
C ILE A 33 -15.27 -5.27 -13.64
N ASP A 34 -15.76 -6.37 -14.22
CA ASP A 34 -16.08 -7.58 -13.48
C ASP A 34 -14.92 -8.06 -12.59
N PRO A 35 -15.22 -8.64 -11.42
CA PRO A 35 -14.20 -9.20 -10.54
C PRO A 35 -13.32 -10.20 -11.27
N PRO A 36 -12.00 -10.20 -11.02
CA PRO A 36 -11.10 -11.13 -11.67
C PRO A 36 -11.47 -12.57 -11.29
N ALA A 37 -11.74 -13.41 -12.30
CA ALA A 37 -12.15 -14.79 -12.11
C ALA A 37 -10.95 -15.70 -11.79
N GLY A 38 -11.18 -16.69 -10.90
CA GLY A 38 -10.17 -17.72 -10.62
C GLY A 38 -8.94 -17.25 -9.87
N VAL A 39 -9.00 -16.08 -9.23
CA VAL A 39 -7.86 -15.55 -8.45
C VAL A 39 -7.77 -16.19 -7.07
N GLU A 40 -6.55 -16.41 -6.62
CA GLU A 40 -6.25 -16.76 -5.24
C GLU A 40 -6.64 -15.61 -4.32
N LYS A 41 -7.10 -15.91 -3.10
CA LYS A 41 -7.40 -14.91 -2.08
C LYS A 41 -6.51 -15.13 -0.86
N TRP A 42 -5.88 -14.05 -0.40
CA TRP A 42 -5.06 -14.06 0.80
C TRP A 42 -5.69 -13.20 1.90
N PRO A 43 -5.60 -13.65 3.16
CA PRO A 43 -6.05 -12.85 4.29
C PRO A 43 -5.15 -11.63 4.48
N ILE A 44 -5.76 -10.47 4.80
CA ILE A 44 -5.00 -9.22 5.03
C ILE A 44 -4.25 -9.20 6.37
N HIS A 45 -4.57 -10.11 7.28
CA HIS A 45 -3.86 -10.31 8.54
C HIS A 45 -2.98 -11.54 8.41
N ARG A 46 -1.72 -11.32 8.10
CA ARG A 46 -0.68 -12.34 7.98
C ARG A 46 0.43 -12.08 8.99
N PRO A 47 1.11 -13.12 9.48
CA PRO A 47 2.32 -12.94 10.28
C PRO A 47 3.41 -12.29 9.42
N ALA A 48 4.24 -11.46 10.04
CA ALA A 48 5.45 -10.98 9.40
C ALA A 48 6.40 -12.16 9.11
N PRO A 49 7.26 -12.05 8.08
CA PRO A 49 8.27 -13.04 7.78
C PRO A 49 9.18 -13.33 8.98
N ALA A 50 9.68 -14.56 9.07
CA ALA A 50 10.57 -14.95 10.15
C ALA A 50 11.93 -14.22 10.01
N PHE A 51 12.60 -13.95 11.13
CA PHE A 51 13.91 -13.28 11.14
C PHE A 51 14.94 -13.99 10.23
N GLU A 52 14.84 -15.31 10.12
CA GLU A 52 15.73 -16.14 9.28
C GLU A 52 15.51 -15.91 7.77
N GLU A 53 14.34 -15.41 7.38
CA GLU A 53 13.97 -15.15 6.00
C GLU A 53 14.38 -13.74 5.54
N GLN A 54 14.82 -12.90 6.49
CA GLN A 54 15.17 -11.51 6.19
C GLN A 54 16.55 -11.39 5.55
N ALA A 55 16.66 -10.58 4.49
CA ALA A 55 17.95 -10.32 3.86
C ALA A 55 18.82 -9.44 4.74
N THR A 56 20.10 -9.81 4.80
CA THR A 56 21.13 -9.05 5.51
C THR A 56 21.94 -8.12 4.61
N SER A 57 21.74 -8.21 3.28
CA SER A 57 22.47 -7.37 2.31
C SER A 57 21.79 -6.00 2.17
N GLN A 58 22.60 -4.95 2.20
CA GLN A 58 22.15 -3.59 1.91
C GLN A 58 22.47 -3.28 0.45
N GLU A 59 21.46 -3.24 -0.40
CA GLU A 59 21.57 -2.86 -1.79
C GLU A 59 20.87 -1.52 -2.03
N MET A 60 21.45 -0.67 -2.88
CA MET A 60 20.82 0.57 -3.29
C MET A 60 19.78 0.28 -4.38
N LEU A 61 18.62 0.90 -4.26
CA LEU A 61 17.62 0.95 -5.31
C LEU A 61 17.92 2.15 -6.21
N GLU A 62 18.31 1.88 -7.44
CA GLU A 62 18.50 2.92 -8.44
C GLU A 62 17.13 3.40 -8.93
N THR A 63 16.77 4.61 -8.54
CA THR A 63 15.44 5.17 -8.85
C THR A 63 15.38 5.85 -10.23
N GLY A 64 16.54 6.17 -10.82
CA GLY A 64 16.66 6.96 -12.04
C GLY A 64 16.45 8.47 -11.81
N ILE A 65 16.11 8.88 -10.59
CA ILE A 65 15.93 10.28 -10.21
C ILE A 65 17.25 10.79 -9.62
N LYS A 66 17.99 11.56 -10.41
CA LYS A 66 19.36 11.99 -10.09
C LYS A 66 19.52 12.58 -8.70
N VAL A 67 18.58 13.41 -8.25
CA VAL A 67 18.65 14.05 -6.95
C VAL A 67 18.45 13.05 -5.81
N VAL A 68 17.63 12.04 -6.02
CA VAL A 68 17.39 10.96 -5.05
C VAL A 68 18.62 10.08 -4.98
N ASP A 69 19.05 9.53 -6.11
CA ASP A 69 20.14 8.56 -6.17
C ASP A 69 21.48 9.15 -5.70
N LEU A 70 21.68 10.46 -5.90
CA LEU A 70 22.94 11.12 -5.52
C LEU A 70 22.95 11.64 -4.08
N LEU A 71 21.84 12.19 -3.58
CA LEU A 71 21.80 12.90 -2.29
C LEU A 71 21.12 12.12 -1.17
N CYS A 72 20.16 11.24 -1.49
CA CYS A 72 19.43 10.43 -0.53
C CYS A 72 19.03 9.08 -1.14
N PRO A 73 20.01 8.23 -1.47
CA PRO A 73 19.76 6.97 -2.15
C PRO A 73 18.81 6.09 -1.35
N TYR A 74 17.91 5.43 -2.05
CA TYR A 74 16.97 4.50 -1.45
C TYR A 74 17.62 3.13 -1.29
N GLN A 75 17.33 2.48 -0.18
CA GLN A 75 17.76 1.11 0.06
C GLN A 75 16.65 0.17 -0.41
N LYS A 76 17.00 -0.92 -1.11
CA LYS A 76 16.07 -2.02 -1.36
C LYS A 76 15.62 -2.59 -0.01
N GLY A 77 14.30 -2.85 0.12
CA GLY A 77 13.69 -3.23 1.40
C GLY A 77 13.53 -2.07 2.39
N GLY A 78 13.94 -0.85 2.03
CA GLY A 78 13.86 0.32 2.90
C GLY A 78 12.48 0.98 2.92
N LYS A 79 12.19 1.67 4.02
CA LYS A 79 10.99 2.49 4.19
C LYS A 79 11.34 3.95 3.99
N ILE A 80 10.67 4.60 3.05
CA ILE A 80 10.99 5.97 2.63
C ILE A 80 9.78 6.85 2.86
N GLY A 81 9.97 7.94 3.58
CA GLY A 81 8.94 8.95 3.82
C GLY A 81 9.10 10.13 2.87
N LEU A 82 8.08 10.38 2.05
CA LEU A 82 7.99 11.59 1.20
C LEU A 82 7.12 12.62 1.90
N PHE A 83 7.75 13.63 2.50
CA PHE A 83 7.06 14.69 3.23
C PHE A 83 6.95 15.95 2.39
N GLY A 84 5.76 16.53 2.35
CA GLY A 84 5.53 17.80 1.65
C GLY A 84 4.08 18.23 1.73
N GLY A 85 3.86 19.53 1.58
CA GLY A 85 2.52 20.12 1.48
C GLY A 85 1.81 19.77 0.18
N ALA A 86 0.65 20.36 -0.05
CA ALA A 86 -0.06 20.24 -1.32
C ALA A 86 0.71 20.95 -2.45
N GLY A 87 0.69 20.36 -3.66
CA GLY A 87 1.27 20.98 -4.85
C GLY A 87 2.80 20.97 -4.94
N VAL A 88 3.50 20.21 -4.10
CA VAL A 88 4.98 20.14 -4.12
C VAL A 88 5.55 19.02 -5.02
N GLY A 89 4.71 18.37 -5.82
CA GLY A 89 5.14 17.37 -6.80
C GLY A 89 5.27 15.93 -6.26
N LYS A 90 4.67 15.60 -5.11
CA LYS A 90 4.69 14.22 -4.58
C LYS A 90 4.16 13.20 -5.58
N THR A 91 3.01 13.48 -6.19
CA THR A 91 2.37 12.62 -7.17
C THR A 91 3.29 12.39 -8.39
N VAL A 92 3.91 13.45 -8.89
CA VAL A 92 4.85 13.36 -10.02
C VAL A 92 6.05 12.47 -9.67
N LEU A 93 6.56 12.60 -8.44
CA LEU A 93 7.66 11.75 -7.97
C LEU A 93 7.25 10.27 -7.86
N ILE A 94 6.04 10.01 -7.35
CA ILE A 94 5.49 8.64 -7.26
C ILE A 94 5.33 8.05 -8.66
N GLN A 95 4.78 8.78 -9.59
CA GLN A 95 4.62 8.34 -10.99
C GLN A 95 5.95 8.01 -11.66
N GLU A 96 6.96 8.86 -11.46
CA GLU A 96 8.30 8.64 -11.99
C GLU A 96 8.95 7.39 -11.40
N LEU A 97 8.80 7.17 -10.08
CA LEU A 97 9.27 5.96 -9.42
C LEU A 97 8.58 4.71 -9.98
N ILE A 98 7.26 4.73 -10.12
CA ILE A 98 6.48 3.63 -10.71
C ILE A 98 6.96 3.34 -12.14
N HIS A 99 7.11 4.40 -12.94
CA HIS A 99 7.56 4.27 -14.32
C HIS A 99 8.96 3.62 -14.41
N ASN A 100 9.90 4.11 -13.62
CA ASN A 100 11.27 3.60 -13.66
C ASN A 100 11.38 2.16 -13.15
N ILE A 101 10.67 1.81 -12.08
CA ILE A 101 10.62 0.42 -11.61
C ILE A 101 9.97 -0.52 -12.63
N ALA A 102 8.92 -0.08 -13.29
CA ALA A 102 8.23 -0.88 -14.30
C ALA A 102 9.08 -1.10 -15.56
N THR A 103 9.84 -0.09 -15.98
CA THR A 103 10.61 -0.11 -17.25
C THR A 103 12.01 -0.70 -17.07
N GLU A 104 12.74 -0.27 -16.04
CA GLU A 104 14.15 -0.63 -15.87
C GLU A 104 14.34 -1.90 -15.04
N HIS A 105 13.52 -2.09 -13.99
CA HIS A 105 13.64 -3.24 -13.10
C HIS A 105 12.64 -4.37 -13.42
N GLY A 106 11.67 -4.12 -14.30
CA GLY A 106 10.61 -5.10 -14.61
C GLY A 106 9.75 -5.48 -13.41
N GLY A 107 9.74 -4.62 -12.38
CA GLY A 107 9.01 -4.78 -11.15
C GLY A 107 7.54 -4.38 -11.26
N TYR A 108 6.83 -4.56 -10.15
CA TYR A 108 5.44 -4.15 -10.02
C TYR A 108 5.30 -3.06 -8.96
N SER A 109 4.18 -2.35 -9.02
CA SER A 109 3.85 -1.34 -8.03
C SER A 109 2.46 -1.59 -7.46
N VAL A 110 2.30 -1.31 -6.17
CA VAL A 110 1.00 -1.31 -5.52
C VAL A 110 0.80 0.07 -4.91
N PHE A 111 -0.24 0.76 -5.36
CA PHE A 111 -0.59 2.06 -4.83
C PHE A 111 -1.77 1.93 -3.87
N THR A 112 -1.63 2.47 -2.67
CA THR A 112 -2.66 2.42 -1.64
C THR A 112 -3.05 3.82 -1.22
N GLY A 113 -4.24 4.25 -1.66
CA GLY A 113 -4.82 5.54 -1.29
C GLY A 113 -5.59 5.45 0.04
N VAL A 114 -5.09 6.08 1.09
CA VAL A 114 -5.68 6.07 2.43
C VAL A 114 -6.32 7.40 2.75
N GLY A 115 -7.64 7.45 2.78
CA GLY A 115 -8.39 8.67 3.10
C GLY A 115 -8.28 9.77 2.05
N GLU A 116 -7.90 9.40 0.82
CA GLU A 116 -7.81 10.33 -0.30
C GLU A 116 -9.20 10.72 -0.82
N ARG A 117 -9.25 11.85 -1.53
CA ARG A 117 -10.45 12.28 -2.21
C ARG A 117 -10.65 11.44 -3.46
N THR A 118 -11.89 11.03 -3.72
CA THR A 118 -12.26 10.24 -4.91
C THR A 118 -11.72 10.85 -6.21
N ARG A 119 -11.77 12.18 -6.32
CA ARG A 119 -11.26 12.89 -7.49
C ARG A 119 -9.75 12.70 -7.67
N GLU A 120 -8.97 12.84 -6.60
CA GLU A 120 -7.50 12.71 -6.67
C GLU A 120 -7.09 11.27 -7.04
N GLY A 121 -7.81 10.27 -6.53
CA GLY A 121 -7.60 8.86 -6.92
C GLY A 121 -7.93 8.61 -8.39
N ASN A 122 -9.00 9.22 -8.91
CA ASN A 122 -9.38 9.09 -10.30
C ASN A 122 -8.41 9.82 -11.24
N ASP A 123 -7.99 11.02 -10.86
CA ASP A 123 -6.99 11.78 -11.62
C ASP A 123 -5.68 10.98 -11.72
N LEU A 124 -5.22 10.37 -10.61
CA LEU A 124 -4.03 9.53 -10.59
C LEU A 124 -4.17 8.29 -11.49
N TYR A 125 -5.34 7.66 -11.50
CA TYR A 125 -5.60 6.51 -12.37
C TYR A 125 -5.43 6.88 -13.85
N HIS A 126 -6.05 7.98 -14.28
CA HIS A 126 -5.93 8.44 -15.65
C HIS A 126 -4.50 8.84 -16.02
N GLU A 127 -3.78 9.50 -15.13
CA GLU A 127 -2.37 9.84 -15.32
C GLU A 127 -1.49 8.58 -15.49
N MET A 128 -1.76 7.52 -14.72
CA MET A 128 -1.07 6.23 -14.87
C MET A 128 -1.45 5.50 -16.17
N GLU A 129 -2.69 5.66 -16.63
CA GLU A 129 -3.15 5.12 -17.90
C GLU A 129 -2.46 5.84 -19.08
N GLU A 130 -2.43 7.17 -19.05
CA GLU A 130 -1.74 8.00 -20.08
C GLU A 130 -0.23 7.74 -20.14
N SER A 131 0.41 7.53 -18.98
CA SER A 131 1.84 7.19 -18.91
C SER A 131 2.15 5.73 -19.25
N GLY A 132 1.12 4.89 -19.42
CA GLY A 132 1.26 3.47 -19.79
C GLY A 132 1.78 2.54 -18.67
N VAL A 133 1.91 3.03 -17.44
CA VAL A 133 2.41 2.23 -16.30
C VAL A 133 1.31 1.48 -15.56
N ILE A 134 0.05 1.77 -15.85
CA ILE A 134 -1.10 1.14 -15.19
C ILE A 134 -1.05 -0.39 -15.24
N ASN A 135 -0.60 -0.98 -16.35
CA ASN A 135 -0.51 -2.43 -16.55
C ASN A 135 0.50 -3.13 -15.62
N LYS A 136 1.31 -2.37 -14.90
CA LYS A 136 2.30 -2.85 -13.91
C LYS A 136 1.94 -2.43 -12.49
N THR A 137 0.77 -1.81 -12.32
CA THR A 137 0.35 -1.22 -11.05
C THR A 137 -0.99 -1.79 -10.62
N THR A 138 -1.11 -2.15 -9.35
CA THR A 138 -2.40 -2.44 -8.69
C THR A 138 -2.75 -1.28 -7.78
N MET A 139 -3.99 -0.83 -7.81
CA MET A 139 -4.44 0.31 -7.00
C MET A 139 -5.48 -0.15 -5.98
N VAL A 140 -5.34 0.30 -4.74
CA VAL A 140 -6.28 0.01 -3.65
C VAL A 140 -6.67 1.30 -2.96
N PHE A 141 -7.96 1.56 -2.84
CA PHE A 141 -8.45 2.80 -2.25
C PHE A 141 -9.36 2.55 -1.04
N GLY A 142 -9.05 3.25 0.06
CA GLY A 142 -9.96 3.46 1.18
C GLY A 142 -10.21 4.95 1.29
N GLN A 143 -11.26 5.42 0.61
CA GLN A 143 -11.51 6.85 0.38
C GLN A 143 -11.95 7.59 1.65
N MET A 144 -11.94 8.92 1.58
CA MET A 144 -12.27 9.80 2.71
C MET A 144 -13.70 9.60 3.23
N ASN A 145 -14.64 9.23 2.37
CA ASN A 145 -16.04 8.99 2.71
C ASN A 145 -16.30 7.61 3.33
N GLU A 146 -15.30 6.72 3.31
CA GLU A 146 -15.44 5.39 3.90
C GLU A 146 -15.31 5.40 5.43
N PRO A 147 -15.89 4.41 6.12
CA PRO A 147 -15.76 4.27 7.57
C PRO A 147 -14.29 4.20 8.01
N PRO A 148 -13.96 4.67 9.23
CA PRO A 148 -12.58 4.64 9.72
C PRO A 148 -12.00 3.23 9.80
N GLY A 149 -12.83 2.21 10.02
CA GLY A 149 -12.41 0.80 9.97
C GLY A 149 -11.89 0.34 8.61
N ALA A 150 -12.47 0.84 7.52
CA ALA A 150 -11.99 0.59 6.16
C ALA A 150 -10.67 1.33 5.88
N ARG A 151 -10.64 2.63 6.15
CA ARG A 151 -9.45 3.48 5.97
C ARG A 151 -8.23 2.96 6.77
N MET A 152 -8.46 2.38 7.94
CA MET A 152 -7.43 1.80 8.78
C MET A 152 -6.89 0.45 8.24
N ARG A 153 -7.59 -0.22 7.35
CA ARG A 153 -7.22 -1.56 6.85
C ARG A 153 -6.79 -1.59 5.39
N VAL A 154 -7.09 -0.54 4.64
CA VAL A 154 -6.75 -0.50 3.22
C VAL A 154 -5.24 -0.64 2.97
N GLY A 155 -4.40 -0.13 3.87
CA GLY A 155 -2.95 -0.33 3.83
C GLY A 155 -2.55 -1.81 3.89
N LEU A 156 -3.25 -2.60 4.72
CA LEU A 156 -3.02 -4.05 4.81
C LEU A 156 -3.47 -4.79 3.55
N THR A 157 -4.53 -4.32 2.90
CA THR A 157 -4.97 -4.86 1.62
C THR A 157 -3.90 -4.67 0.55
N GLY A 158 -3.39 -3.45 0.42
CA GLY A 158 -2.29 -3.16 -0.52
C GLY A 158 -1.02 -3.94 -0.20
N LEU A 159 -0.64 -4.01 1.07
CA LEU A 159 0.51 -4.80 1.51
C LEU A 159 0.35 -6.27 1.13
N THR A 160 -0.82 -6.87 1.36
CA THR A 160 -1.07 -8.29 1.00
C THR A 160 -0.92 -8.55 -0.50
N MET A 161 -1.36 -7.61 -1.34
CA MET A 161 -1.18 -7.70 -2.79
C MET A 161 0.30 -7.57 -3.19
N ALA A 162 1.03 -6.65 -2.55
CA ALA A 162 2.46 -6.48 -2.76
C ALA A 162 3.26 -7.73 -2.34
N GLU A 163 2.96 -8.29 -1.18
CA GLU A 163 3.58 -9.51 -0.69
C GLU A 163 3.40 -10.70 -1.64
N TYR A 164 2.27 -10.82 -2.30
CA TYR A 164 2.08 -11.87 -3.29
C TYR A 164 3.07 -11.77 -4.45
N PHE A 165 3.25 -10.56 -4.99
CA PHE A 165 4.19 -10.34 -6.08
C PHE A 165 5.64 -10.58 -5.66
N ARG A 166 5.97 -10.24 -4.42
CA ARG A 166 7.26 -10.53 -3.81
C ARG A 166 7.47 -12.04 -3.64
N ASP A 167 6.56 -12.70 -2.91
CA ASP A 167 6.75 -14.07 -2.44
C ASP A 167 6.61 -15.10 -3.56
N LYS A 168 5.63 -14.94 -4.43
CA LYS A 168 5.36 -15.85 -5.54
C LYS A 168 5.89 -15.36 -6.88
N GLY A 169 5.87 -14.07 -7.10
CA GLY A 169 6.35 -13.46 -8.34
C GLY A 169 7.87 -13.32 -8.41
N GLY A 170 8.55 -13.30 -7.27
CA GLY A 170 9.99 -13.03 -7.19
C GLY A 170 10.38 -11.71 -7.86
N LYS A 171 9.51 -10.71 -7.78
CA LYS A 171 9.65 -9.41 -8.42
C LYS A 171 9.97 -8.33 -7.39
N ASP A 172 10.71 -7.34 -7.82
CA ASP A 172 10.82 -6.09 -7.07
C ASP A 172 9.45 -5.41 -7.05
N VAL A 173 9.00 -5.02 -5.86
CA VAL A 173 7.68 -4.40 -5.68
C VAL A 173 7.83 -3.09 -4.91
N LEU A 174 7.24 -2.02 -5.44
CA LEU A 174 7.06 -0.78 -4.69
C LEU A 174 5.64 -0.70 -4.13
N LEU A 175 5.54 -0.55 -2.82
CA LEU A 175 4.28 -0.23 -2.15
C LEU A 175 4.25 1.26 -1.80
N PHE A 176 3.26 1.97 -2.30
CA PHE A 176 2.98 3.35 -1.95
C PHE A 176 1.77 3.42 -1.04
N ILE A 177 1.88 4.14 0.07
CA ILE A 177 0.78 4.43 0.99
C ILE A 177 0.60 5.94 1.05
N ASP A 178 -0.40 6.45 0.37
CA ASP A 178 -0.73 7.88 0.36
C ASP A 178 -2.12 8.09 0.99
N ASN A 179 -2.27 8.59 2.23
CA ASN A 179 -1.10 9.03 3.00
C ASN A 179 -1.14 8.37 4.38
N ILE A 180 0.02 8.05 4.92
CA ILE A 180 0.18 7.34 6.19
C ILE A 180 -0.44 8.09 7.39
N PHE A 181 -0.53 9.42 7.34
CA PHE A 181 -1.18 10.21 8.37
C PHE A 181 -2.67 9.91 8.47
N ARG A 182 -3.35 9.68 7.35
CA ARG A 182 -4.78 9.32 7.31
C ARG A 182 -5.03 7.92 7.89
N PHE A 183 -4.10 7.01 7.69
CA PHE A 183 -4.10 5.71 8.35
C PHE A 183 -4.07 5.86 9.88
N THR A 184 -3.13 6.66 10.38
CA THR A 184 -2.99 6.95 11.81
C THR A 184 -4.25 7.64 12.36
N GLN A 185 -4.80 8.60 11.65
CA GLN A 185 -6.04 9.30 12.00
C GLN A 185 -7.21 8.32 12.13
N ALA A 186 -7.42 7.46 11.13
CA ALA A 186 -8.49 6.46 11.14
C ALA A 186 -8.38 5.50 12.34
N GLY A 187 -7.17 5.08 12.68
CA GLY A 187 -6.92 4.28 13.86
C GLY A 187 -7.25 5.00 15.18
N SER A 188 -6.96 6.29 15.26
CA SER A 188 -7.32 7.11 16.41
C SER A 188 -8.83 7.29 16.54
N GLU A 189 -9.54 7.49 15.43
CA GLU A 189 -11.01 7.54 15.38
C GLU A 189 -11.63 6.24 15.91
N VAL A 190 -11.14 5.08 15.47
CA VAL A 190 -11.62 3.76 15.96
C VAL A 190 -11.34 3.59 17.45
N SER A 191 -10.15 3.97 17.91
CA SER A 191 -9.78 3.88 19.34
C SER A 191 -10.68 4.75 20.20
N ALA A 192 -11.01 5.95 19.75
CA ALA A 192 -11.93 6.85 20.44
C ALA A 192 -13.35 6.28 20.51
N LEU A 193 -13.85 5.70 19.42
CA LEU A 193 -15.16 5.01 19.39
C LEU A 193 -15.22 3.82 20.34
N LEU A 194 -14.10 3.15 20.59
CA LEU A 194 -13.98 2.04 21.55
C LEU A 194 -13.74 2.51 22.99
N GLY A 195 -13.72 3.82 23.25
CA GLY A 195 -13.49 4.38 24.57
C GLY A 195 -12.07 4.17 25.11
N ARG A 196 -11.11 3.88 24.25
CA ARG A 196 -9.71 3.71 24.66
C ARG A 196 -9.05 5.08 24.90
N MET A 197 -8.36 5.22 26.02
CA MET A 197 -7.59 6.43 26.30
C MET A 197 -6.45 6.58 25.29
N PRO A 198 -6.27 7.78 24.70
CA PRO A 198 -5.14 8.05 23.83
C PRO A 198 -3.80 7.97 24.61
N SER A 199 -2.72 7.74 23.90
CA SER A 199 -1.36 7.84 24.46
C SER A 199 -1.07 9.29 24.91
N ALA A 200 0.02 9.48 25.66
CA ALA A 200 0.44 10.81 26.14
C ALA A 200 0.64 11.85 25.01
N VAL A 201 0.88 11.39 23.77
CA VAL A 201 1.03 12.25 22.59
C VAL A 201 -0.25 12.34 21.74
N GLY A 202 -1.38 11.83 22.25
CA GLY A 202 -2.68 11.96 21.60
C GLY A 202 -3.01 10.91 20.52
N TYR A 203 -2.10 9.96 20.26
CA TYR A 203 -2.34 8.89 19.30
C TYR A 203 -2.96 7.66 19.95
N GLN A 204 -3.47 6.74 19.13
CA GLN A 204 -4.00 5.46 19.59
C GLN A 204 -2.91 4.64 20.33
N PRO A 205 -3.25 3.93 21.41
CA PRO A 205 -2.28 3.16 22.18
C PRO A 205 -1.69 1.98 21.39
N THR A 206 -2.37 1.54 20.34
CA THR A 206 -1.95 0.45 19.45
C THR A 206 -1.21 0.90 18.20
N LEU A 207 -0.85 2.18 18.09
CA LEU A 207 -0.21 2.73 16.88
C LEU A 207 1.08 2.00 16.55
N GLN A 208 1.93 1.77 17.54
CA GLN A 208 3.20 1.08 17.35
C GLN A 208 2.99 -0.34 16.82
N THR A 209 2.03 -1.08 17.37
CA THR A 209 1.72 -2.43 16.91
C THR A 209 1.19 -2.45 15.48
N CYS A 210 0.29 -1.51 15.12
CA CYS A 210 -0.25 -1.41 13.77
C CYS A 210 0.83 -1.08 12.73
N LEU A 211 1.71 -0.13 13.05
CA LEU A 211 2.80 0.27 12.15
C LEU A 211 3.92 -0.76 12.12
N LEU A 212 4.20 -1.43 13.23
CA LEU A 212 5.23 -2.45 13.32
C LEU A 212 4.86 -3.65 12.43
N TYR A 213 3.63 -4.15 12.51
CA TYR A 213 3.20 -5.27 11.66
C TYR A 213 3.26 -4.94 10.16
N THR A 214 2.88 -3.73 9.76
CA THR A 214 3.05 -3.30 8.38
C THR A 214 4.50 -3.05 8.01
N SER A 215 5.33 -2.63 8.98
CA SER A 215 6.72 -2.27 8.72
C SER A 215 7.68 -3.45 8.79
N ASP A 216 7.45 -4.44 9.65
CA ASP A 216 8.29 -5.64 9.70
C ASP A 216 8.12 -6.51 8.45
N ALA A 217 6.91 -6.56 7.89
CA ALA A 217 6.67 -7.16 6.59
C ALA A 217 7.39 -6.42 5.43
N ALA A 218 7.74 -5.15 5.64
CA ALA A 218 8.44 -4.33 4.65
C ALA A 218 9.98 -4.39 4.77
N ASP A 219 10.51 -4.96 5.84
CA ASP A 219 11.96 -5.14 6.01
C ASP A 219 12.52 -6.31 5.17
N ASP A 220 11.63 -7.01 4.47
CA ASP A 220 12.02 -8.12 3.62
C ASP A 220 12.37 -7.69 2.21
N LEU A 221 13.55 -8.05 1.85
CA LEU A 221 14.17 -8.37 0.55
C LEU A 221 13.85 -7.52 -0.66
N ILE A 222 12.70 -6.87 -0.75
CA ILE A 222 12.27 -6.13 -1.92
C ILE A 222 11.56 -4.88 -1.43
N GLY A 223 12.11 -3.72 -1.74
CA GLY A 223 11.61 -2.44 -1.27
C GLY A 223 10.10 -2.29 -1.36
N VAL A 224 9.47 -2.13 -0.22
CA VAL A 224 8.08 -1.75 -0.07
C VAL A 224 8.00 -0.29 0.33
#